data_1e1c44d0f8284c1f3d5e00f06048489b
#
_entry.id   1e1c44d0f8284c1f3d5e00f06048489b
#
_cell.length_a   1.000
_cell.length_b   1.000
_cell.length_c   1.000
_cell.angle_alpha   90.00
_cell.angle_beta   90.00
_cell.angle_gamma   90.00
#
_symmetry.space_group_name_H-M   'P 1'
#
loop_
_entity.id
_entity.type
_entity.pdbx_description
1 polymer ?
#
loop_
_entity_poly.entity_id
_entity_poly.type
_entity_poly.pdbx_seq_one_letter_code
_entity_poly.pdbx_strand_id
1 'polypeptide(L)' 'LRAYRVEEMDGETVLASHAVEAMAPFEAAQKVLGVQVTLRGDADKWIRVVELTDRPPTRLRPGVFEFRAVGRRS' A
#
# COMPACT_ATOMS: atom_id res chain seq x y z
N LEU A 1 -1.04 -15.94 -3.57
CA LEU A 1 -0.44 -14.70 -3.09
C LEU A 1 0.02 -13.84 -4.24
N ARG A 2 0.00 -12.56 -4.04
CA ARG A 2 0.47 -11.60 -5.01
C ARG A 2 1.56 -10.74 -4.40
N ALA A 3 2.42 -10.21 -5.24
CA ALA A 3 3.49 -9.34 -4.79
C ALA A 3 3.02 -7.89 -4.85
N TYR A 4 3.35 -7.13 -3.82
CA TYR A 4 2.99 -5.71 -3.75
C TYR A 4 4.18 -4.91 -3.30
N ARG A 5 4.23 -3.66 -3.73
CA ARG A 5 5.14 -2.69 -3.17
C ARG A 5 4.32 -1.77 -2.27
N VAL A 6 4.71 -1.69 -1.03
CA VAL A 6 4.02 -0.85 -0.05
C VAL A 6 4.91 0.33 0.25
N GLU A 7 4.42 1.52 -0.02
CA GLU A 7 5.19 2.74 0.16
C GLU A 7 4.56 3.60 1.24
N GLU A 8 5.37 3.99 2.21
CA GLU A 8 4.92 4.91 3.25
C GLU A 8 5.09 6.32 2.73
N MET A 9 4.02 7.07 2.73
CA MET A 9 3.96 8.36 2.06
C MET A 9 3.69 9.50 3.01
N ASP A 10 4.23 10.66 2.67
CA ASP A 10 3.90 11.91 3.32
C ASP A 10 3.58 12.87 2.18
N GLY A 11 2.29 13.15 1.97
CA GLY A 11 1.90 13.87 0.78
C GLY A 11 2.31 13.08 -0.45
N GLU A 12 3.16 13.65 -1.26
CA GLU A 12 3.66 12.97 -2.46
C GLU A 12 5.08 12.46 -2.28
N THR A 13 5.61 12.52 -1.08
CA THR A 13 6.96 12.09 -0.80
C THR A 13 6.96 10.65 -0.31
N VAL A 14 7.81 9.81 -0.89
CA VAL A 14 7.96 8.44 -0.44
C VAL A 14 8.95 8.42 0.71
N LEU A 15 8.49 8.00 1.88
CA LEU A 15 9.34 7.93 3.06
C LEU A 15 10.06 6.59 3.16
N ALA A 16 9.38 5.52 2.76
CA ALA A 16 9.94 4.18 2.82
C ALA A 16 9.21 3.30 1.84
N SER A 17 9.86 2.24 1.40
CA SER A 17 9.28 1.33 0.42
C SER A 17 9.59 -0.10 0.83
N HIS A 18 8.60 -0.98 0.71
CA HIS A 18 8.72 -2.37 1.13
C HIS A 18 8.10 -3.28 0.07
N ALA A 19 8.71 -4.43 -0.15
CA ALA A 19 8.13 -5.44 -1.01
C ALA A 19 7.54 -6.54 -0.13
N VAL A 20 6.33 -6.96 -0.43
CA VAL A 20 5.63 -7.92 0.42
C VAL A 20 4.68 -8.74 -0.42
N GLU A 21 4.40 -9.95 0.03
CA GLU A 21 3.40 -10.80 -0.58
C GLU A 21 2.17 -10.86 0.32
N ALA A 22 1.01 -10.79 -0.29
CA ALA A 22 -0.24 -10.81 0.43
C ALA A 22 -1.36 -11.25 -0.49
N MET A 23 -2.52 -11.50 0.08
CA MET A 23 -3.67 -11.91 -0.69
C MET A 23 -4.38 -10.72 -1.31
N ALA A 24 -4.22 -9.56 -0.73
CA ALA A 24 -4.92 -8.37 -1.18
C ALA A 24 -4.10 -7.13 -0.81
N PRO A 25 -4.33 -6.00 -1.50
CA PRO A 25 -3.60 -4.77 -1.18
C PRO A 25 -3.77 -4.32 0.26
N PHE A 26 -4.98 -4.43 0.77
CA PHE A 26 -5.29 -4.07 2.14
C PHE A 26 -4.40 -4.88 3.11
N GLU A 27 -4.30 -6.18 2.87
CA GLU A 27 -3.49 -7.05 3.70
C GLU A 27 -2.01 -6.70 3.59
N ALA A 28 -1.57 -6.33 2.39
CA ALA A 28 -0.18 -5.95 2.19
C ALA A 28 0.18 -4.75 3.06
N ALA A 29 -0.69 -3.74 3.09
CA ALA A 29 -0.46 -2.56 3.90
C ALA A 29 -0.41 -2.93 5.39
N GLN A 30 -1.33 -3.77 5.83
CA GLN A 30 -1.35 -4.16 7.23
C GLN A 30 -0.11 -4.95 7.64
N LYS A 31 0.38 -5.79 6.75
CA LYS A 31 1.57 -6.59 7.04
C LYS A 31 2.78 -5.68 7.28
N VAL A 32 2.93 -4.66 6.45
CA VAL A 32 4.08 -3.79 6.56
C VAL A 32 3.99 -2.92 7.80
N LEU A 33 2.83 -2.37 8.06
CA LEU A 33 2.68 -1.41 9.16
C LEU A 33 2.45 -2.07 10.51
N GLY A 34 1.90 -3.28 10.51
CA GLY A 34 1.58 -3.94 11.76
C GLY A 34 0.37 -3.34 12.46
N VAL A 35 -0.42 -2.54 11.75
CA VAL A 35 -1.63 -1.94 12.31
C VAL A 35 -2.71 -2.00 11.25
N GLN A 36 -3.93 -1.74 11.66
CA GLN A 36 -5.03 -1.74 10.71
C GLN A 36 -4.99 -0.50 9.84
N VAL A 37 -5.53 -0.63 8.64
CA VAL A 37 -5.56 0.47 7.69
C VAL A 37 -6.98 0.62 7.16
N THR A 38 -7.25 1.79 6.61
CA THR A 38 -8.51 2.07 5.95
C THR A 38 -8.21 2.93 4.73
N LEU A 39 -9.22 3.31 3.98
CA LEU A 39 -9.02 4.14 2.81
C LEU A 39 -8.41 5.48 3.21
N ARG A 40 -7.56 6.00 2.33
CA ARG A 40 -6.79 7.19 2.65
C ARG A 40 -7.63 8.42 2.98
N GLY A 41 -8.65 8.67 2.19
CA GLY A 41 -9.40 9.92 2.36
C GLY A 41 -8.49 11.11 2.14
N ASP A 42 -8.43 12.01 3.13
CA ASP A 42 -7.65 13.23 3.05
C ASP A 42 -6.32 13.17 3.82
N ALA A 43 -5.92 11.98 4.22
CA ALA A 43 -4.74 11.87 5.07
C ALA A 43 -3.47 12.32 4.34
N ASP A 44 -2.63 13.09 5.00
CA ASP A 44 -1.33 13.45 4.48
C ASP A 44 -0.34 12.31 4.62
N LYS A 45 -0.40 11.62 5.75
CA LYS A 45 0.42 10.42 5.95
C LYS A 45 -0.40 9.23 5.52
N TRP A 46 0.06 8.54 4.51
CA TRP A 46 -0.72 7.46 3.92
C TRP A 46 0.19 6.38 3.35
N ILE A 47 -0.40 5.34 2.84
CA ILE A 47 0.32 4.20 2.30
C ILE A 47 -0.16 3.96 0.88
N ARG A 48 0.78 3.88 -0.03
CA ARG A 48 0.48 3.54 -1.41
C ARG A 48 0.87 2.09 -1.63
N VAL A 49 -0.07 1.29 -2.10
CA VAL A 49 0.18 -0.10 -2.39
C VAL A 49 0.09 -0.29 -3.90
N VAL A 50 1.16 -0.76 -4.49
CA VAL A 50 1.23 -0.96 -5.93
C VAL A 50 1.32 -2.45 -6.20
N GLU A 51 0.42 -2.94 -7.03
CA GLU A 51 0.42 -4.35 -7.39
C GLU A 51 1.55 -4.59 -8.39
N LEU A 52 2.41 -5.55 -8.06
CA LEU A 52 3.52 -5.91 -8.93
C LEU A 52 3.13 -7.13 -9.74
N THR A 53 3.59 -7.18 -10.97
CA THR A 53 3.25 -8.28 -11.85
C THR A 53 4.48 -8.69 -12.62
N ASP A 54 4.62 -10.00 -12.80
CA ASP A 54 5.77 -10.55 -13.48
C ASP A 54 5.70 -10.43 -14.98
N ARG A 55 4.51 -10.26 -15.50
CA ARG A 55 4.36 -10.26 -16.94
C ARG A 55 3.75 -8.96 -17.39
N PRO A 56 4.03 -8.56 -18.60
CA PRO A 56 3.47 -7.34 -19.13
C PRO A 56 1.96 -7.44 -19.10
N PRO A 57 1.29 -6.50 -18.49
CA PRO A 57 -0.16 -6.55 -18.45
C PRO A 57 -0.73 -6.19 -19.80
N THR A 58 -1.85 -6.77 -20.10
CA THR A 58 -2.60 -6.31 -21.25
C THR A 58 -3.25 -4.98 -20.93
N ARG A 59 -3.31 -4.67 -19.65
CA ARG A 59 -3.83 -3.39 -19.20
C ARG A 59 -2.74 -2.37 -19.21
N LEU A 60 -3.14 -1.12 -19.11
CA LEU A 60 -2.22 -0.03 -19.25
C LEU A 60 -1.41 0.25 -18.01
N ARG A 61 -1.89 -0.13 -16.85
CA ARG A 61 -1.16 0.19 -15.64
C ARG A 61 -1.50 -0.79 -14.54
N PRO A 62 -0.60 -0.95 -13.57
CA PRO A 62 -0.86 -1.82 -12.42
C PRO A 62 -1.88 -1.19 -11.50
N GLY A 63 -2.42 -2.00 -10.62
CA GLY A 63 -3.32 -1.50 -9.60
C GLY A 63 -2.58 -0.68 -8.57
N VAL A 64 -3.13 0.46 -8.21
CA VAL A 64 -2.58 1.33 -7.19
C VAL A 64 -3.69 1.62 -6.19
N PHE A 65 -3.40 1.42 -4.92
CA PHE A 65 -4.38 1.56 -3.85
C PHE A 65 -3.83 2.49 -2.78
N GLU A 66 -4.70 3.27 -2.16
CA GLU A 66 -4.28 4.25 -1.17
C GLU A 66 -4.99 4.00 0.14
N PHE A 67 -4.22 3.86 1.21
CA PHE A 67 -4.73 3.58 2.53
C PHE A 67 -4.09 4.53 3.55
N ARG A 68 -4.60 4.50 4.76
CA ARG A 68 -3.97 5.19 5.88
C ARG A 68 -4.08 4.31 7.11
N ALA A 69 -3.16 4.49 8.04
CA ALA A 69 -3.18 3.74 9.28
C ALA A 69 -4.35 4.21 10.13
N VAL A 70 -4.99 3.26 10.78
CA VAL A 70 -6.05 3.59 11.74
C VAL A 70 -5.42 3.56 13.11
N GLY A 71 -5.51 4.60 13.75
CA GLY A 71 -4.82 4.88 14.90
C GLY A 71 -4.62 3.93 15.93
N ARG A 72 -4.24 4.07 16.40
CA ARG A 72 -3.90 3.60 17.25
C ARG A 72 -3.70 4.00 18.39
N ARG A 73 -3.67 4.11 18.73
CA ARG A 73 -3.50 4.40 19.66
C ARG A 73 -3.08 4.53 20.49
N SER A 74 -3.01 4.66 20.79
CA SER A 74 -2.75 4.83 21.68
C SER A 74 -2.43 5.00 22.36
#